data_e3a8aed4d2151e723659281728093cbc
#
_entry.id   e3a8aed4d2151e723659281728093cbc
#
_cell.length_a   1.000
_cell.length_b   1.000
_cell.length_c   1.000
_cell.angle_alpha   90.00
_cell.angle_beta   90.00
_cell.angle_gamma   90.00
#
_symmetry.space_group_name_H-M   'P 1'
#
loop_
_entity.id
_entity.type
_entity.pdbx_description
1 polymer ?
#
loop_
_entity_poly.entity_id
_entity_poly.type
_entity_poly.pdbx_seq_one_letter_code
_entity_poly.pdbx_strand_id
1 'polypeptide(L)'
;MNDDALPRIKGYHAHVYFDAASLEQARALCEEAARRFPLKMGRLHERPVGPHPDWSCQLAFRPELFGELLPWLLQHRGGLNVLVHPITGDELRDHRDWALWLGQSRPLDLSVLDTEPD
;
A
#
# COMPACT_ATOMS: atom_id res chain seq x y z
N MET A 1 -10.83 14.34 20.98
CA MET A 1 -9.50 14.13 20.40
C MET A 1 -8.95 15.44 19.89
N ASN A 2 -7.67 15.66 20.08
CA ASN A 2 -7.00 16.86 19.64
C ASN A 2 -6.31 16.57 18.28
N ASP A 3 -6.78 17.20 17.22
CA ASP A 3 -6.21 16.98 15.88
C ASP A 3 -4.75 17.38 15.80
N ASP A 4 -4.31 18.34 16.65
CA ASP A 4 -2.92 18.76 16.67
C ASP A 4 -1.98 17.64 17.11
N ALA A 5 -2.52 16.59 17.76
CA ALA A 5 -1.71 15.45 18.19
C ALA A 5 -1.49 14.43 17.08
N LEU A 6 -2.18 14.56 15.95
CA LEU A 6 -2.05 13.61 14.85
C LEU A 6 -0.94 14.04 13.89
N PRO A 7 -0.09 13.10 13.47
CA PRO A 7 0.97 13.45 12.54
C PRO A 7 0.41 13.75 11.15
N ARG A 8 1.16 14.55 10.42
CA ARG A 8 0.79 14.90 9.05
C ARG A 8 1.01 13.73 8.12
N ILE A 9 0.09 13.53 7.20
CA ILE A 9 0.24 12.52 6.14
C ILE A 9 1.11 13.11 5.05
N LYS A 10 2.30 12.52 4.87
CA LYS A 10 3.29 13.01 3.91
C LYS A 10 3.13 12.40 2.54
N GLY A 11 2.49 11.25 2.46
CA GLY A 11 2.28 10.51 1.23
C GLY A 11 1.56 9.23 1.55
N TYR A 12 1.47 8.35 0.55
CA TYR A 12 0.80 7.05 0.69
C TYR A 12 1.59 5.98 -0.03
N HIS A 13 1.44 4.74 0.46
CA HIS A 13 1.82 3.54 -0.28
C HIS A 13 0.58 2.71 -0.56
N ALA A 14 0.49 2.19 -1.78
CA ALA A 14 -0.47 1.13 -2.11
C ALA A 14 0.37 -0.09 -2.44
N HIS A 15 0.13 -1.19 -1.72
CA HIS A 15 0.84 -2.45 -1.94
C HIS A 15 -0.11 -3.42 -2.61
N VAL A 16 0.17 -3.74 -3.86
CA VAL A 16 -0.64 -4.67 -4.64
C VAL A 16 -0.13 -6.07 -4.34
N TYR A 17 -1.00 -6.91 -3.76
CA TYR A 17 -0.63 -8.27 -3.37
C TYR A 17 -0.97 -9.25 -4.50
N PHE A 18 -0.11 -10.26 -4.67
CA PHE A 18 -0.30 -11.25 -5.72
C PHE A 18 0.42 -12.54 -5.33
N ASP A 19 0.23 -13.56 -6.15
CA ASP A 19 0.94 -14.83 -6.03
C ASP A 19 1.45 -15.23 -7.41
N ALA A 20 2.00 -16.44 -7.52
CA ALA A 20 2.57 -16.88 -8.80
C ALA A 20 1.53 -16.90 -9.91
N ALA A 21 0.27 -17.24 -9.58
CA ALA A 21 -0.78 -17.32 -10.57
C ALA A 21 -1.25 -15.96 -11.05
N SER A 22 -1.10 -14.92 -10.23
CA SER A 22 -1.57 -13.58 -10.55
C SER A 22 -0.44 -12.57 -10.77
N LEU A 23 0.79 -13.04 -10.89
CA LEU A 23 1.96 -12.18 -11.06
C LEU A 23 1.81 -11.27 -12.28
N GLU A 24 1.42 -11.82 -13.44
CA GLU A 24 1.33 -11.02 -14.64
C GLU A 24 0.16 -10.03 -14.57
N GLN A 25 -0.92 -10.41 -13.91
CA GLN A 25 -2.04 -9.50 -13.68
C GLN A 25 -1.59 -8.31 -12.82
N ALA A 26 -0.84 -8.59 -11.76
CA ALA A 26 -0.35 -7.54 -10.88
C ALA A 26 0.66 -6.64 -11.60
N ARG A 27 1.54 -7.24 -12.40
CA ARG A 27 2.50 -6.47 -13.20
C ARG A 27 1.76 -5.50 -14.12
N ALA A 28 0.76 -5.99 -14.83
CA ALA A 28 0.01 -5.17 -15.78
C ALA A 28 -0.70 -4.02 -15.07
N LEU A 29 -1.30 -4.29 -13.90
CA LEU A 29 -1.98 -3.27 -13.13
C LEU A 29 -1.01 -2.17 -12.67
N CYS A 30 0.12 -2.57 -12.10
CA CYS A 30 1.08 -1.61 -11.56
C CYS A 30 1.74 -0.80 -12.68
N GLU A 31 2.07 -1.44 -13.79
CA GLU A 31 2.67 -0.73 -14.91
C GLU A 31 1.70 0.26 -15.55
N GLU A 32 0.42 -0.12 -15.62
CA GLU A 32 -0.58 0.80 -16.16
C GLU A 32 -0.78 1.98 -15.22
N ALA A 33 -0.80 1.73 -13.91
CA ALA A 33 -0.89 2.81 -12.94
C ALA A 33 0.27 3.78 -13.08
N ALA A 34 1.48 3.24 -13.24
CA ALA A 34 2.69 4.08 -13.38
C ALA A 34 2.67 4.88 -14.68
N ARG A 35 2.00 4.37 -15.72
CA ARG A 35 1.88 5.13 -16.97
C ARG A 35 0.86 6.26 -16.86
N ARG A 36 -0.23 6.02 -16.11
CA ARG A 36 -1.34 6.98 -16.05
C ARG A 36 -1.16 8.07 -15.01
N PHE A 37 -0.42 7.75 -13.94
CA PHE A 37 -0.38 8.63 -12.77
C PHE A 37 1.06 8.96 -12.39
N PRO A 38 1.31 10.16 -11.83
CA PRO A 38 2.65 10.53 -11.37
C PRO A 38 2.95 9.86 -10.02
N LEU A 39 3.28 8.58 -10.07
CA LEU A 39 3.62 7.80 -8.91
C LEU A 39 4.92 7.05 -9.16
N LYS A 40 5.47 6.45 -8.10
CA LYS A 40 6.69 5.66 -8.21
C LYS A 40 6.34 4.20 -7.99
N MET A 41 6.56 3.37 -9.00
CA MET A 41 6.37 1.94 -8.91
C MET A 41 7.64 1.28 -8.41
N GLY A 42 7.50 0.45 -7.38
CA GLY A 42 8.59 -0.35 -6.87
C GLY A 42 8.73 -1.65 -7.64
N ARG A 43 9.55 -2.56 -7.09
CA ARG A 43 9.75 -3.87 -7.69
C ARG A 43 8.57 -4.79 -7.41
N LEU A 44 8.42 -5.79 -8.29
CA LEU A 44 7.50 -6.90 -8.02
C LEU A 44 8.27 -7.93 -7.19
N HIS A 45 7.97 -7.99 -5.90
CA HIS A 45 8.64 -8.92 -4.99
C HIS A 45 7.94 -10.26 -5.05
N GLU A 46 8.69 -11.31 -5.38
CA GLU A 46 8.15 -12.67 -5.47
C GLU A 46 8.46 -13.44 -4.20
N ARG A 47 8.32 -12.78 -3.06
CA ARG A 47 8.43 -13.36 -1.72
C ARG A 47 7.88 -12.33 -0.75
N PRO A 48 7.45 -12.74 0.45
CA PRO A 48 7.04 -11.76 1.47
C PRO A 48 8.20 -10.85 1.86
N VAL A 49 7.93 -9.56 1.95
CA VAL A 49 8.92 -8.57 2.37
C VAL A 49 8.29 -7.66 3.42
N GLY A 50 9.07 -7.20 4.39
CA GLY A 50 8.58 -6.33 5.45
C GLY A 50 7.41 -6.97 6.18
N PRO A 51 6.35 -6.21 6.47
CA PRO A 51 5.17 -6.76 7.17
C PRO A 51 4.23 -7.53 6.26
N HIS A 52 4.50 -7.59 4.95
CA HIS A 52 3.54 -8.14 3.98
C HIS A 52 3.58 -9.67 3.98
N PRO A 53 2.42 -10.34 4.15
CA PRO A 53 2.38 -11.80 4.15
C PRO A 53 2.47 -12.40 2.74
N ASP A 54 2.15 -11.62 1.72
CA ASP A 54 2.08 -12.08 0.33
C ASP A 54 3.17 -11.39 -0.49
N TRP A 55 3.38 -11.85 -1.72
CA TRP A 55 4.19 -11.14 -2.70
C TRP A 55 3.53 -9.80 -2.98
N SER A 56 4.32 -8.77 -3.29
CA SER A 56 3.75 -7.44 -3.40
C SER A 56 4.55 -6.52 -4.29
N CYS A 57 3.86 -5.48 -4.80
CA CYS A 57 4.46 -4.38 -5.52
C CYS A 57 3.97 -3.07 -4.92
N GLN A 58 4.88 -2.18 -4.59
CA GLN A 58 4.56 -0.92 -3.94
C GLN A 58 4.38 0.19 -4.98
N LEU A 59 3.30 0.95 -4.81
CA LEU A 59 3.09 2.20 -5.54
C LEU A 59 3.15 3.33 -4.53
N ALA A 60 4.13 4.23 -4.68
CA ALA A 60 4.29 5.36 -3.75
C ALA A 60 3.78 6.63 -4.42
N PHE A 61 2.94 7.39 -3.73
CA PHE A 61 2.33 8.57 -4.33
C PHE A 61 2.04 9.65 -3.30
N ARG A 62 1.91 10.86 -3.81
CA ARG A 62 1.66 12.04 -2.99
C ARG A 62 0.18 12.11 -2.60
N PRO A 63 -0.12 12.81 -1.49
CA PRO A 63 -1.51 12.91 -1.02
C PRO A 63 -2.48 13.44 -2.07
N GLU A 64 -2.02 14.35 -2.91
CA GLU A 64 -2.86 14.96 -3.94
C GLU A 64 -3.41 13.95 -4.93
N LEU A 65 -2.74 12.82 -5.10
CA LEU A 65 -3.15 11.81 -6.07
C LEU A 65 -4.19 10.84 -5.51
N PHE A 66 -4.39 10.83 -4.20
CA PHE A 66 -5.23 9.83 -3.54
C PHE A 66 -6.62 9.72 -4.17
N GLY A 67 -7.27 10.85 -4.39
CA GLY A 67 -8.66 10.88 -4.88
C GLY A 67 -8.81 10.39 -6.32
N GLU A 68 -7.73 10.39 -7.09
CA GLU A 68 -7.77 9.88 -8.47
C GLU A 68 -7.32 8.43 -8.53
N LEU A 69 -6.28 8.09 -7.80
CA LEU A 69 -5.68 6.76 -7.89
C LEU A 69 -6.54 5.69 -7.23
N LEU A 70 -7.09 5.98 -6.06
CA LEU A 70 -7.84 4.96 -5.32
C LEU A 70 -9.08 4.46 -6.08
N PRO A 71 -9.92 5.32 -6.65
CA PRO A 71 -11.05 4.82 -7.46
C PRO A 71 -10.57 4.02 -8.67
N TRP A 72 -9.47 4.42 -9.30
CA TRP A 72 -8.93 3.70 -10.44
C TRP A 72 -8.47 2.31 -10.01
N LEU A 73 -7.72 2.22 -8.91
CA LEU A 73 -7.26 0.92 -8.40
C LEU A 73 -8.45 0.04 -8.02
N LEU A 74 -9.45 0.64 -7.35
CA LEU A 74 -10.63 -0.11 -6.93
C LEU A 74 -11.31 -0.79 -8.12
N GLN A 75 -11.43 -0.07 -9.22
CA GLN A 75 -12.12 -0.59 -10.40
C GLN A 75 -11.27 -1.53 -11.25
N HIS A 76 -9.95 -1.40 -11.18
CA HIS A 76 -9.06 -2.15 -12.08
C HIS A 76 -8.29 -3.29 -11.39
N ARG A 77 -8.38 -3.42 -10.08
CA ARG A 77 -7.59 -4.42 -9.35
C ARG A 77 -7.97 -5.86 -9.67
N GLY A 78 -9.10 -6.10 -10.31
CA GLY A 78 -9.57 -7.47 -10.52
C GLY A 78 -9.79 -8.15 -9.18
N GLY A 79 -9.25 -9.33 -8.98
CA GLY A 79 -9.33 -10.02 -7.70
C GLY A 79 -8.15 -9.75 -6.77
N LEU A 80 -7.25 -8.84 -7.12
CA LEU A 80 -6.07 -8.58 -6.32
C LEU A 80 -6.43 -7.77 -5.07
N ASN A 81 -5.76 -8.09 -3.95
CA ASN A 81 -5.93 -7.33 -2.72
C ASN A 81 -4.90 -6.22 -2.66
N VAL A 82 -5.30 -5.04 -2.22
CA VAL A 82 -4.41 -3.89 -2.15
C VAL A 82 -4.47 -3.28 -0.76
N LEU A 83 -3.31 -3.19 -0.12
CA LEU A 83 -3.17 -2.49 1.16
C LEU A 83 -2.77 -1.05 0.87
N VAL A 84 -3.53 -0.09 1.40
CA VAL A 84 -3.18 1.32 1.29
C VAL A 84 -2.95 1.87 2.68
N HIS A 85 -1.83 2.55 2.88
CA HIS A 85 -1.57 3.17 4.17
C HIS A 85 -0.90 4.52 3.98
N PRO A 86 -1.08 5.44 4.92
CA PRO A 86 -0.39 6.72 4.86
C PRO A 86 1.07 6.57 5.29
N ILE A 87 1.85 7.61 5.06
CA ILE A 87 3.22 7.72 5.54
C ILE A 87 3.25 8.93 6.46
N THR A 88 3.36 8.67 7.77
CA THR A 88 3.35 9.74 8.77
C THR A 88 4.64 9.78 9.59
N GLY A 89 5.46 8.72 9.50
CA GLY A 89 6.62 8.56 10.35
C GLY A 89 6.39 7.57 11.48
N ASP A 90 5.13 7.23 11.74
CA ASP A 90 4.77 6.23 12.74
C ASP A 90 4.34 4.95 12.00
N GLU A 91 5.32 4.10 11.69
CA GLU A 91 5.06 2.96 10.83
C GLU A 91 4.05 1.99 11.42
N LEU A 92 4.06 1.79 12.72
CA LEU A 92 3.11 0.87 13.34
C LEU A 92 1.68 1.36 13.16
N ARG A 93 1.44 2.64 13.48
CA ARG A 93 0.08 3.20 13.32
C ARG A 93 -0.33 3.28 11.86
N ASP A 94 0.62 3.60 10.97
CA ASP A 94 0.33 3.65 9.53
C ASP A 94 -0.21 2.33 9.02
N HIS A 95 0.31 1.21 9.52
CA HIS A 95 -0.08 -0.13 9.05
C HIS A 95 -1.18 -0.76 9.89
N ARG A 96 -1.37 -0.33 11.12
CA ARG A 96 -2.35 -0.92 12.03
C ARG A 96 -3.64 -0.13 12.09
N ASP A 97 -3.53 1.17 12.41
CA ASP A 97 -4.71 1.99 12.70
C ASP A 97 -5.24 2.71 11.47
N TRP A 98 -4.35 3.07 10.55
CA TRP A 98 -4.70 3.93 9.41
C TRP A 98 -4.60 3.20 8.06
N ALA A 99 -4.51 1.90 8.09
CA ALA A 99 -4.50 1.09 6.87
C ALA A 99 -5.91 0.92 6.34
N LEU A 100 -6.04 0.91 5.04
CA LEU A 100 -7.30 0.54 4.40
C LEU A 100 -7.01 -0.48 3.31
N TRP A 101 -8.01 -1.29 3.00
CA TRP A 101 -7.86 -2.40 2.08
C TRP A 101 -8.83 -2.29 0.92
N LEU A 102 -8.34 -2.54 -0.28
CA LEU A 102 -9.18 -2.78 -1.44
C LEU A 102 -9.19 -4.29 -1.64
N GLY A 103 -10.37 -4.89 -1.56
CA GLY A 103 -10.49 -6.35 -1.54
C GLY A 103 -10.46 -6.87 -0.12
N GLN A 104 -9.81 -8.00 0.08
CA GLN A 104 -9.75 -8.64 1.39
C GLN A 104 -8.50 -8.23 2.14
N SER A 105 -8.63 -8.03 3.46
CA SER A 105 -7.48 -7.76 4.29
C SER A 105 -6.65 -9.03 4.47
N ARG A 106 -5.35 -8.86 4.67
CA ARG A 106 -4.42 -9.95 4.93
C ARG A 106 -3.70 -9.68 6.24
N PRO A 107 -3.28 -10.71 6.96
CA PRO A 107 -2.65 -10.52 8.26
C PRO A 107 -1.21 -10.01 8.11
N LEU A 108 -0.99 -8.76 8.49
CA LEU A 108 0.34 -8.15 8.44
C LEU A 108 1.17 -8.62 9.64
N ASP A 109 2.47 -8.80 9.43
CA ASP A 109 3.40 -9.06 10.51
C ASP A 109 3.88 -7.71 11.06
N LEU A 110 3.15 -7.20 12.05
CA LEU A 110 3.46 -5.89 12.61
C LEU A 110 4.73 -5.90 13.48
N SER A 111 5.23 -7.10 13.83
CA SER A 111 6.41 -7.19 14.69
C SER A 111 7.67 -6.69 14.02
N VAL A 112 7.68 -6.62 12.68
CA VAL A 112 8.87 -6.14 11.96
C VAL A 112 8.89 -4.63 11.81
N LEU A 113 7.79 -3.95 12.19
CA LEU A 113 7.72 -2.50 12.08
C LEU A 113 8.36 -1.85 13.29
N ASP A 114 8.92 -0.66 13.05
CA ASP A 114 9.55 0.10 14.11
C ASP A 114 8.49 0.58 15.08
N THR A 115 8.61 0.15 16.32
CA THR A 115 7.70 0.62 17.37
C THR A 115 8.42 1.68 18.18
N GLU A 116 7.65 2.47 18.91
CA GLU A 116 8.21 3.52 19.71
C GLU A 116 9.23 2.95 20.69
N PRO A 117 10.45 3.47 20.71
CA PRO A 117 11.44 3.00 21.68
C PRO A 117 11.01 3.37 23.09
N ASP A 118 11.37 2.53 24.00
CA ASP A 118 11.04 2.73 25.40
C ASP A 118 11.84 3.86 26.03
#